data_deaea6559d3cf66dc87a190d4b1a7655
#
_entry.id   deaea6559d3cf66dc87a190d4b1a7655
#
_cell.length_a   1.000
_cell.length_b   1.000
_cell.length_c   1.000
_cell.angle_alpha   90.00
_cell.angle_beta   90.00
_cell.angle_gamma   90.00
#
_symmetry.space_group_name_H-M   'P 1'
#
loop_
_entity.id
_entity.type
_entity.pdbx_description
1 polymer ?
#
loop_
_entity_poly.entity_id
_entity_poly.type
_entity_poly.pdbx_seq_one_letter_code
_entity_poly.pdbx_strand_id
1 'polypeptide(L)'
;VRRKPYSVVLFDEIEKAHPDVFNVLLQVLDDGRITDSQGRTVDFKNTIIILTSNLGSSVLLDGIGADGEIREDAKQQVHELLRRSFRPEFLNRLDEIVFYKPLTKENITGIIDLLIQALSKRLEDKQLSVELTDAAKQYVIDNGYDPVYGARPLKRFLQRHVETLLGRTIIAGDLSEGTKLVVDYQNGELTVTPVSVVSE
;
A
#
# COMPACT_ATOMS: atom_id res chain seq x y z
N VAL A 1 -16.55 -14.16 8.18
CA VAL A 1 -17.80 -14.15 7.41
C VAL A 1 -18.98 -14.56 8.28
N ARG A 2 -18.98 -15.71 8.98
CA ARG A 2 -20.13 -16.21 9.74
C ARG A 2 -20.75 -15.20 10.73
N ARG A 3 -19.92 -14.37 11.40
CA ARG A 3 -20.39 -13.32 12.34
C ARG A 3 -20.65 -11.98 11.67
N LYS A 4 -20.10 -11.77 10.49
CA LYS A 4 -20.22 -10.54 9.71
C LYS A 4 -20.40 -10.93 8.24
N PRO A 5 -21.63 -11.23 7.80
CA PRO A 5 -21.89 -11.73 6.44
C PRO A 5 -21.56 -10.71 5.36
N TYR A 6 -21.73 -9.43 5.63
CA TYR A 6 -21.34 -8.34 4.72
C TYR A 6 -19.89 -7.97 4.97
N SER A 7 -18.96 -8.67 4.33
CA SER A 7 -17.52 -8.52 4.54
C SER A 7 -16.76 -8.45 3.22
N VAL A 8 -15.62 -7.76 3.23
CA VAL A 8 -14.60 -7.89 2.20
C VAL A 8 -13.58 -8.91 2.70
N VAL A 9 -13.35 -9.94 1.90
CA VAL A 9 -12.38 -11.01 2.20
C VAL A 9 -11.21 -10.89 1.24
N LEU A 10 -10.02 -10.63 1.76
CA LEU A 10 -8.80 -10.50 0.98
C LEU A 10 -7.95 -11.77 1.11
N PHE A 11 -7.59 -12.37 -0.02
CA PHE A 11 -6.58 -13.40 -0.15
C PHE A 11 -5.35 -12.79 -0.81
N ASP A 12 -4.33 -12.55 0.00
CA ASP A 12 -3.10 -11.92 -0.47
C ASP A 12 -2.10 -12.97 -0.99
N GLU A 13 -1.42 -12.66 -2.10
CA GLU A 13 -0.41 -13.52 -2.74
C GLU A 13 -0.95 -14.93 -3.05
N ILE A 14 -2.08 -15.00 -3.75
CA ILE A 14 -2.79 -16.26 -4.02
C ILE A 14 -1.94 -17.28 -4.80
N GLU A 15 -0.97 -16.84 -5.59
CA GLU A 15 -0.02 -17.73 -6.30
C GLU A 15 0.84 -18.56 -5.37
N LYS A 16 0.97 -18.19 -4.10
CA LYS A 16 1.74 -18.93 -3.08
C LYS A 16 0.89 -19.93 -2.31
N ALA A 17 -0.42 -19.97 -2.56
CA ALA A 17 -1.33 -20.86 -1.86
C ALA A 17 -1.10 -22.33 -2.28
N HIS A 18 -1.34 -23.23 -1.32
CA HIS A 18 -1.36 -24.67 -1.64
C HIS A 18 -2.50 -24.97 -2.63
N PRO A 19 -2.31 -25.92 -3.59
CA PRO A 19 -3.33 -26.28 -4.58
C PRO A 19 -4.72 -26.60 -4.00
N ASP A 20 -4.80 -27.16 -2.81
CA ASP A 20 -6.06 -27.49 -2.15
C ASP A 20 -6.89 -26.25 -1.77
N VAL A 21 -6.24 -25.10 -1.56
CA VAL A 21 -6.92 -23.83 -1.28
C VAL A 21 -7.81 -23.42 -2.47
N PHE A 22 -7.36 -23.69 -3.70
CA PHE A 22 -8.14 -23.39 -4.90
C PHE A 22 -9.41 -24.21 -4.99
N ASN A 23 -9.41 -25.47 -4.51
CA ASN A 23 -10.62 -26.30 -4.46
C ASN A 23 -11.65 -25.71 -3.50
N VAL A 24 -11.18 -25.19 -2.36
CA VAL A 24 -12.04 -24.51 -1.38
C VAL A 24 -12.58 -23.19 -1.95
N LEU A 25 -11.73 -22.42 -2.62
CA LEU A 25 -12.14 -21.16 -3.25
C LEU A 25 -13.16 -21.41 -4.37
N LEU A 26 -12.97 -22.45 -5.19
CA LEU A 26 -13.94 -22.82 -6.21
C LEU A 26 -15.30 -23.11 -5.60
N GLN A 27 -15.37 -23.85 -4.49
CA GLN A 27 -16.62 -24.10 -3.80
C GLN A 27 -17.29 -22.80 -3.33
N VAL A 28 -16.49 -21.86 -2.80
CA VAL A 28 -17.01 -20.55 -2.38
C VAL A 28 -17.52 -19.74 -3.58
N LEU A 29 -16.77 -19.72 -4.69
CA LEU A 29 -17.13 -18.96 -5.89
C LEU A 29 -18.33 -19.56 -6.64
N ASP A 30 -18.49 -20.89 -6.62
CA ASP A 30 -19.59 -21.59 -7.28
C ASP A 30 -20.86 -21.62 -6.45
N ASP A 31 -20.75 -22.08 -5.19
CA ASP A 31 -21.90 -22.33 -4.33
C ASP A 31 -22.23 -21.12 -3.43
N GLY A 32 -21.34 -20.14 -3.34
CA GLY A 32 -21.46 -19.01 -2.41
C GLY A 32 -21.40 -19.43 -0.94
N ARG A 33 -20.87 -20.62 -0.63
CA ARG A 33 -20.81 -21.17 0.73
C ARG A 33 -19.67 -22.19 0.86
N ILE A 34 -19.26 -22.42 2.11
CA ILE A 34 -18.30 -23.47 2.46
C ILE A 34 -18.81 -24.21 3.69
N THR A 35 -18.60 -25.52 3.72
CA THR A 35 -18.91 -26.35 4.88
C THR A 35 -17.61 -26.84 5.51
N ASP A 36 -17.42 -26.56 6.81
CA ASP A 36 -16.24 -27.00 7.54
C ASP A 36 -16.29 -28.50 7.89
N SER A 37 -15.19 -29.03 8.41
CA SER A 37 -15.08 -30.44 8.80
C SER A 37 -16.05 -30.89 9.91
N GLN A 38 -16.70 -29.91 10.58
CA GLN A 38 -17.69 -30.15 11.61
C GLN A 38 -19.15 -30.05 11.07
N GLY A 39 -19.30 -29.95 9.75
CA GLY A 39 -20.62 -29.84 9.10
C GLY A 39 -21.25 -28.44 9.19
N ARG A 40 -20.52 -27.42 9.66
CA ARG A 40 -21.05 -26.05 9.76
C ARG A 40 -20.88 -25.34 8.44
N THR A 41 -21.95 -24.80 7.90
CA THR A 41 -21.96 -24.06 6.65
C THR A 41 -21.80 -22.56 6.92
N VAL A 42 -20.92 -21.91 6.16
CA VAL A 42 -20.71 -20.47 6.15
C VAL A 42 -21.12 -19.93 4.79
N ASP A 43 -21.99 -18.93 4.78
CA ASP A 43 -22.51 -18.27 3.59
C ASP A 43 -21.61 -17.09 3.21
N PHE A 44 -21.17 -17.04 1.94
CA PHE A 44 -20.32 -16.00 1.35
C PHE A 44 -21.05 -15.14 0.31
N LYS A 45 -22.35 -15.36 0.07
CA LYS A 45 -23.11 -14.68 -1.00
C LYS A 45 -23.13 -13.16 -0.88
N ASN A 46 -22.99 -12.65 0.35
CA ASN A 46 -22.96 -11.21 0.62
C ASN A 46 -21.54 -10.69 0.87
N THR A 47 -20.50 -11.38 0.38
CA THR A 47 -19.11 -10.98 0.53
C THR A 47 -18.54 -10.51 -0.80
N ILE A 48 -17.58 -9.59 -0.72
CA ILE A 48 -16.68 -9.27 -1.82
C ILE A 48 -15.39 -10.04 -1.58
N ILE A 49 -14.97 -10.83 -2.57
CA ILE A 49 -13.72 -11.59 -2.50
C ILE A 49 -12.70 -10.89 -3.38
N ILE A 50 -11.57 -10.52 -2.80
CA ILE A 50 -10.44 -9.89 -3.48
C ILE A 50 -9.26 -10.85 -3.39
N LEU A 51 -8.64 -11.10 -4.53
CA LEU A 51 -7.44 -11.93 -4.65
C LEU A 51 -6.31 -11.06 -5.18
N THR A 52 -5.16 -11.02 -4.53
CA THR A 52 -3.99 -10.32 -5.06
C THR A 52 -2.94 -11.31 -5.54
N SER A 53 -2.17 -10.92 -6.54
CA SER A 53 -1.05 -11.71 -7.06
C SER A 53 0.03 -10.81 -7.62
N ASN A 54 1.29 -11.26 -7.50
CA ASN A 54 2.45 -10.63 -8.15
C ASN A 54 2.82 -11.34 -9.47
N LEU A 55 2.01 -12.27 -9.92
CA LEU A 55 2.26 -13.02 -11.14
C LEU A 55 2.28 -12.09 -12.36
N GLY A 56 3.36 -12.11 -13.12
CA GLY A 56 3.52 -11.27 -14.31
C GLY A 56 3.88 -9.81 -14.01
N SER A 57 4.22 -9.44 -12.79
CA SER A 57 4.58 -8.05 -12.42
C SER A 57 5.74 -7.50 -13.25
N SER A 58 6.77 -8.30 -13.57
CA SER A 58 7.88 -7.90 -14.44
C SER A 58 7.41 -7.58 -15.86
N VAL A 59 6.50 -8.40 -16.41
CA VAL A 59 5.92 -8.18 -17.75
C VAL A 59 5.14 -6.87 -17.79
N LEU A 60 4.37 -6.57 -16.74
CA LEU A 60 3.64 -5.30 -16.65
C LEU A 60 4.58 -4.11 -16.54
N LEU A 61 5.65 -4.21 -15.74
CA LEU A 61 6.65 -3.14 -15.60
C LEU A 61 7.35 -2.84 -16.92
N ASP A 62 7.78 -3.88 -17.65
CA ASP A 62 8.42 -3.75 -18.97
C ASP A 62 7.42 -3.30 -20.05
N GLY A 63 6.14 -3.52 -19.80
CA GLY A 63 5.04 -3.18 -20.68
C GLY A 63 4.46 -1.77 -20.52
N ILE A 64 5.09 -0.88 -19.74
CA ILE A 64 4.60 0.49 -19.56
C ILE A 64 4.98 1.32 -20.79
N GLY A 65 3.97 1.96 -21.40
CA GLY A 65 4.15 2.88 -22.50
C GLY A 65 4.71 4.23 -22.07
N ALA A 66 5.09 5.06 -23.05
CA ALA A 66 5.54 6.43 -22.81
C ALA A 66 4.46 7.33 -22.17
N ASP A 67 3.20 6.93 -22.29
CA ASP A 67 2.02 7.57 -21.69
C ASP A 67 1.75 7.13 -20.23
N GLY A 68 2.59 6.21 -19.68
CA GLY A 68 2.40 5.65 -18.35
C GLY A 68 1.34 4.57 -18.24
N GLU A 69 0.74 4.16 -19.39
CA GLU A 69 -0.26 3.10 -19.44
C GLU A 69 0.39 1.74 -19.70
N ILE A 70 -0.25 0.67 -19.20
CA ILE A 70 0.18 -0.70 -19.50
C ILE A 70 -0.29 -1.04 -20.90
N ARG A 71 0.66 -1.39 -21.79
CA ARG A 71 0.37 -1.79 -23.15
C ARG A 71 -0.47 -3.06 -23.19
N GLU A 72 -1.30 -3.17 -24.22
CA GLU A 72 -2.24 -4.28 -24.37
C GLU A 72 -1.54 -5.63 -24.60
N ASP A 73 -0.39 -5.62 -25.29
CA ASP A 73 0.43 -6.82 -25.46
C ASP A 73 0.99 -7.36 -24.14
N ALA A 74 1.35 -6.48 -23.20
CA ALA A 74 1.79 -6.88 -21.87
C ALA A 74 0.65 -7.48 -21.04
N LYS A 75 -0.55 -6.89 -21.11
CA LYS A 75 -1.74 -7.46 -20.45
C LYS A 75 -2.07 -8.85 -21.00
N GLN A 76 -1.99 -9.05 -22.32
CA GLN A 76 -2.21 -10.35 -22.93
C GLN A 76 -1.20 -11.39 -22.47
N GLN A 77 0.08 -11.03 -22.38
CA GLN A 77 1.12 -11.92 -21.85
C GLN A 77 0.83 -12.33 -20.40
N VAL A 78 0.36 -11.39 -19.56
CA VAL A 78 -0.01 -11.72 -18.18
C VAL A 78 -1.26 -12.61 -18.15
N HIS A 79 -2.25 -12.40 -19.01
CA HIS A 79 -3.39 -13.30 -19.14
C HIS A 79 -2.96 -14.73 -19.52
N GLU A 80 -1.96 -14.88 -20.39
CA GLU A 80 -1.40 -16.21 -20.71
C GLU A 80 -0.68 -16.85 -19.51
N LEU A 81 0.07 -16.06 -18.74
CA LEU A 81 0.70 -16.53 -17.51
C LEU A 81 -0.34 -17.00 -16.48
N LEU A 82 -1.43 -16.24 -16.31
CA LEU A 82 -2.54 -16.62 -15.45
C LEU A 82 -3.15 -17.96 -15.86
N ARG A 83 -3.40 -18.16 -17.17
CA ARG A 83 -3.95 -19.42 -17.72
C ARG A 83 -3.03 -20.62 -17.52
N ARG A 84 -1.71 -20.42 -17.44
CA ARG A 84 -0.74 -21.47 -17.15
C ARG A 84 -0.61 -21.78 -15.67
N SER A 85 -0.87 -20.78 -14.82
CA SER A 85 -0.68 -20.87 -13.36
C SER A 85 -1.93 -21.28 -12.60
N PHE A 86 -3.09 -20.96 -13.13
CA PHE A 86 -4.38 -21.25 -12.52
C PHE A 86 -5.26 -22.10 -13.44
N ARG A 87 -6.12 -22.90 -12.83
CA ARG A 87 -7.07 -23.72 -13.58
C ARG A 87 -8.07 -22.83 -14.31
N PRO A 88 -8.47 -23.19 -15.55
CA PRO A 88 -9.45 -22.42 -16.32
C PRO A 88 -10.78 -22.19 -15.58
N GLU A 89 -11.27 -23.21 -14.86
CA GLU A 89 -12.49 -23.12 -14.08
C GLU A 89 -12.39 -22.05 -12.98
N PHE A 90 -11.22 -21.84 -12.38
CA PHE A 90 -11.00 -20.80 -11.38
C PHE A 90 -11.02 -19.40 -12.01
N LEU A 91 -10.29 -19.22 -13.12
CA LEU A 91 -10.24 -17.94 -13.82
C LEU A 91 -11.61 -17.51 -14.37
N ASN A 92 -12.43 -18.46 -14.81
CA ASN A 92 -13.77 -18.19 -15.32
C ASN A 92 -14.78 -17.77 -14.24
N ARG A 93 -14.42 -17.88 -12.97
CA ARG A 93 -15.27 -17.45 -11.82
C ARG A 93 -14.88 -16.06 -11.31
N LEU A 94 -13.82 -15.48 -11.84
CA LEU A 94 -13.44 -14.11 -11.52
C LEU A 94 -14.30 -13.14 -12.34
N ASP A 95 -14.94 -12.20 -11.68
CA ASP A 95 -15.75 -11.17 -12.35
C ASP A 95 -14.86 -10.19 -13.09
N GLU A 96 -13.71 -9.83 -12.52
CA GLU A 96 -12.80 -8.85 -13.08
C GLU A 96 -11.33 -9.14 -12.71
N ILE A 97 -10.41 -8.85 -13.64
CA ILE A 97 -8.97 -8.87 -13.41
C ILE A 97 -8.45 -7.43 -13.59
N VAL A 98 -7.99 -6.85 -12.50
CA VAL A 98 -7.47 -5.48 -12.45
C VAL A 98 -5.94 -5.49 -12.47
N PHE A 99 -5.33 -4.73 -13.38
CA PHE A 99 -3.89 -4.53 -13.45
C PHE A 99 -3.52 -3.23 -12.74
N TYR A 100 -2.67 -3.34 -11.72
CA TYR A 100 -2.12 -2.18 -11.04
C TYR A 100 -0.91 -1.64 -11.80
N LYS A 101 -0.90 -0.32 -12.01
CA LYS A 101 0.23 0.41 -12.58
C LYS A 101 1.27 0.70 -11.50
N PRO A 102 2.55 0.89 -11.88
CA PRO A 102 3.52 1.50 -11.01
C PRO A 102 3.07 2.86 -10.51
N LEU A 103 3.56 3.22 -9.34
CA LEU A 103 3.27 4.54 -8.76
C LEU A 103 3.97 5.64 -9.56
N THR A 104 3.24 6.67 -9.94
CA THR A 104 3.84 7.90 -10.49
C THR A 104 4.48 8.74 -9.38
N LYS A 105 5.29 9.73 -9.76
CA LYS A 105 5.91 10.66 -8.81
C LYS A 105 4.84 11.39 -7.97
N GLU A 106 3.74 11.80 -8.58
CA GLU A 106 2.61 12.44 -7.90
C GLU A 106 1.96 11.51 -6.88
N ASN A 107 1.77 10.22 -7.23
CA ASN A 107 1.24 9.22 -6.30
C ASN A 107 2.17 9.04 -5.10
N ILE A 108 3.49 8.98 -5.33
CA ILE A 108 4.48 8.82 -4.27
C ILE A 108 4.48 10.03 -3.34
N THR A 109 4.42 11.24 -3.89
CA THR A 109 4.29 12.47 -3.11
C THR A 109 3.02 12.45 -2.24
N GLY A 110 1.88 12.06 -2.82
CA GLY A 110 0.63 11.93 -2.07
C GLY A 110 0.72 10.89 -0.94
N ILE A 111 1.44 9.78 -1.15
CA ILE A 111 1.68 8.79 -0.10
C ILE A 111 2.53 9.38 1.04
N ILE A 112 3.55 10.17 0.72
CA ILE A 112 4.36 10.85 1.73
C ILE A 112 3.48 11.80 2.54
N ASP A 113 2.66 12.60 1.89
CA ASP A 113 1.75 13.54 2.57
C ASP A 113 0.79 12.81 3.53
N LEU A 114 0.22 11.68 3.12
CA LEU A 114 -0.62 10.85 4.00
C LEU A 114 0.16 10.28 5.19
N LEU A 115 1.41 9.85 4.99
CA LEU A 115 2.25 9.34 6.08
C LEU A 115 2.63 10.44 7.07
N ILE A 116 2.93 11.66 6.58
CA ILE A 116 3.22 12.82 7.43
C ILE A 116 1.96 13.30 8.17
N GLN A 117 0.80 13.30 7.51
CA GLN A 117 -0.46 13.60 8.17
C GLN A 117 -0.77 12.61 9.30
N ALA A 118 -0.55 11.30 9.06
CA ALA A 118 -0.71 10.28 10.09
C ALA A 118 0.27 10.47 11.26
N LEU A 119 1.49 10.94 10.98
CA LEU A 119 2.49 11.27 11.98
C LEU A 119 2.06 12.51 12.80
N SER A 120 1.63 13.59 12.14
CA SER A 120 1.09 14.79 12.80
C SER A 120 -0.07 14.44 13.72
N LYS A 121 -0.99 13.59 13.28
CA LYS A 121 -2.09 13.11 14.12
C LYS A 121 -1.65 12.42 15.40
N ARG A 122 -0.54 11.68 15.37
CA ARG A 122 0.05 11.05 16.57
C ARG A 122 0.68 12.06 17.53
N LEU A 123 0.98 13.26 17.06
CA LEU A 123 1.56 14.35 17.85
C LEU A 123 0.53 15.39 18.32
N GLU A 124 -0.75 15.22 17.93
CA GLU A 124 -1.84 16.13 18.32
C GLU A 124 -1.99 16.25 19.84
N ASP A 125 -1.81 15.15 20.58
CA ASP A 125 -1.85 15.16 22.06
C ASP A 125 -0.76 16.06 22.68
N LYS A 126 0.30 16.34 21.93
CA LYS A 126 1.38 17.26 22.31
C LYS A 126 1.21 18.65 21.69
N GLN A 127 0.11 18.87 20.97
CA GLN A 127 -0.16 20.08 20.19
C GLN A 127 0.98 20.44 19.21
N LEU A 128 1.61 19.41 18.65
CA LEU A 128 2.68 19.54 17.65
C LEU A 128 2.17 19.08 16.28
N SER A 129 2.65 19.75 15.23
CA SER A 129 2.40 19.34 13.85
C SER A 129 3.73 19.18 13.09
N VAL A 130 3.69 18.43 11.98
CA VAL A 130 4.87 18.15 11.15
C VAL A 130 4.58 18.55 9.71
N GLU A 131 5.54 19.18 9.08
CA GLU A 131 5.54 19.50 7.66
C GLU A 131 6.88 19.17 7.04
N LEU A 132 6.89 18.65 5.81
CA LEU A 132 8.08 18.46 5.01
C LEU A 132 8.12 19.53 3.91
N THR A 133 9.28 20.17 3.73
CA THR A 133 9.53 21.00 2.55
C THR A 133 9.58 20.14 1.28
N ASP A 134 9.43 20.77 0.12
CA ASP A 134 9.54 20.06 -1.17
C ASP A 134 10.92 19.41 -1.35
N ALA A 135 11.99 20.05 -0.84
CA ALA A 135 13.35 19.51 -0.85
C ALA A 135 13.44 18.23 0.00
N ALA A 136 12.85 18.24 1.20
CA ALA A 136 12.80 17.06 2.07
C ALA A 136 11.94 15.94 1.46
N LYS A 137 10.80 16.26 0.85
CA LYS A 137 9.96 15.28 0.14
C LYS A 137 10.73 14.64 -1.02
N GLN A 138 11.42 15.44 -1.84
CA GLN A 138 12.22 14.92 -2.95
C GLN A 138 13.33 13.99 -2.45
N TYR A 139 14.05 14.38 -1.39
CA TYR A 139 15.06 13.52 -0.78
C TYR A 139 14.49 12.19 -0.28
N VAL A 140 13.31 12.22 0.34
CA VAL A 140 12.60 11.00 0.80
C VAL A 140 12.21 10.11 -0.39
N ILE A 141 11.77 10.70 -1.51
CA ILE A 141 11.44 9.96 -2.74
C ILE A 141 12.70 9.29 -3.29
N ASP A 142 13.76 10.03 -3.47
CA ASP A 142 15.00 9.56 -4.13
C ASP A 142 15.68 8.43 -3.34
N ASN A 143 15.52 8.40 -2.01
CA ASN A 143 16.17 7.43 -1.14
C ASN A 143 15.23 6.37 -0.52
N GLY A 144 13.95 6.62 -0.52
CA GLY A 144 12.96 5.75 0.11
C GLY A 144 12.05 5.00 -0.85
N TYR A 145 12.00 5.38 -2.13
CA TYR A 145 11.20 4.70 -3.14
C TYR A 145 12.04 3.71 -3.94
N ASP A 146 11.47 2.56 -4.23
CA ASP A 146 12.02 1.54 -5.11
C ASP A 146 10.93 1.07 -6.08
N PRO A 147 11.16 1.11 -7.41
CA PRO A 147 10.16 0.68 -8.40
C PRO A 147 9.68 -0.75 -8.24
N VAL A 148 10.54 -1.65 -7.73
CA VAL A 148 10.22 -3.08 -7.54
C VAL A 148 9.43 -3.31 -6.26
N TYR A 149 9.83 -2.64 -5.16
CA TYR A 149 9.19 -2.80 -3.85
C TYR A 149 8.10 -1.76 -3.56
N GLY A 150 7.88 -0.82 -4.48
CA GLY A 150 6.86 0.22 -4.39
C GLY A 150 7.07 1.19 -3.22
N ALA A 151 5.98 1.54 -2.53
CA ALA A 151 6.00 2.48 -1.42
C ALA A 151 6.37 1.85 -0.05
N ARG A 152 6.53 0.51 0.04
CA ARG A 152 6.85 -0.16 1.31
C ARG A 152 8.17 0.33 1.94
N PRO A 153 9.27 0.51 1.18
CA PRO A 153 10.52 1.06 1.71
C PRO A 153 10.38 2.49 2.21
N LEU A 154 9.50 3.28 1.59
CA LEU A 154 9.27 4.69 1.90
C LEU A 154 8.84 4.90 3.37
N LYS A 155 7.90 4.10 3.86
CA LYS A 155 7.46 4.14 5.26
C LYS A 155 8.62 3.87 6.22
N ARG A 156 9.45 2.87 5.91
CA ARG A 156 10.64 2.54 6.73
C ARG A 156 11.67 3.64 6.70
N PHE A 157 11.86 4.26 5.54
CA PHE A 157 12.78 5.40 5.38
C PHE A 157 12.31 6.58 6.23
N LEU A 158 11.04 6.97 6.14
CA LEU A 158 10.46 8.02 6.98
C LEU A 158 10.62 7.73 8.47
N GLN A 159 10.34 6.50 8.91
CA GLN A 159 10.51 6.12 10.31
C GLN A 159 11.95 6.27 10.78
N ARG A 160 12.92 5.81 10.00
CA ARG A 160 14.34 5.82 10.38
C ARG A 160 14.94 7.22 10.36
N HIS A 161 14.59 8.04 9.37
CA HIS A 161 15.26 9.32 9.12
C HIS A 161 14.45 10.51 9.64
N VAL A 162 13.16 10.54 9.39
CA VAL A 162 12.29 11.66 9.77
C VAL A 162 11.74 11.49 11.20
N GLU A 163 11.09 10.36 11.52
CA GLU A 163 10.52 10.17 12.87
C GLU A 163 11.62 10.15 13.96
N THR A 164 12.77 9.55 13.68
CA THR A 164 13.91 9.55 14.62
C THR A 164 14.46 10.96 14.84
N LEU A 165 14.57 11.77 13.79
CA LEU A 165 15.05 13.14 13.88
C LEU A 165 14.07 14.01 14.65
N LEU A 166 12.76 13.91 14.34
CA LEU A 166 11.69 14.58 15.09
C LEU A 166 11.70 14.19 16.57
N GLY A 167 11.84 12.90 16.86
CA GLY A 167 11.91 12.41 18.24
C GLY A 167 13.08 13.02 19.01
N ARG A 168 14.25 13.14 18.41
CA ARG A 168 15.41 13.81 19.02
C ARG A 168 15.13 15.28 19.29
N THR A 169 14.54 16.00 18.32
CA THR A 169 14.19 17.41 18.47
C THR A 169 13.16 17.62 19.57
N ILE A 170 12.15 16.76 19.68
CA ILE A 170 11.12 16.84 20.71
C ILE A 170 11.71 16.58 22.11
N ILE A 171 12.65 15.64 22.22
CA ILE A 171 13.27 15.32 23.52
C ILE A 171 14.30 16.39 23.96
N ALA A 172 15.00 16.99 23.00
CA ALA A 172 16.08 17.94 23.27
C ALA A 172 15.60 19.38 23.55
N GLY A 173 14.35 19.71 23.15
CA GLY A 173 13.84 21.09 23.21
C GLY A 173 12.59 21.22 24.08
N ASP A 174 12.48 22.37 24.78
CA ASP A 174 11.22 22.84 25.35
C ASP A 174 10.37 23.43 24.22
N LEU A 175 9.61 22.56 23.55
CA LEU A 175 8.71 22.99 22.48
C LEU A 175 7.41 23.52 23.09
N SER A 176 7.04 24.74 22.72
CA SER A 176 5.76 25.32 23.11
C SER A 176 4.58 24.63 22.39
N GLU A 177 3.43 24.67 23.02
CA GLU A 177 2.18 24.22 22.40
C GLU A 177 1.93 24.98 21.08
N GLY A 178 1.40 24.27 20.07
CA GLY A 178 1.17 24.83 18.74
C GLY A 178 2.42 24.89 17.85
N THR A 179 3.56 24.37 18.29
CA THR A 179 4.79 24.36 17.45
C THR A 179 4.62 23.45 16.24
N LYS A 180 4.95 24.00 15.06
CA LYS A 180 5.12 23.24 13.80
C LYS A 180 6.58 22.82 13.64
N LEU A 181 6.84 21.54 13.45
CA LEU A 181 8.15 20.98 13.16
C LEU A 181 8.33 20.89 11.64
N VAL A 182 9.12 21.79 11.08
CA VAL A 182 9.40 21.83 9.64
C VAL A 182 10.66 21.01 9.37
N VAL A 183 10.49 19.93 8.62
CA VAL A 183 11.60 19.08 8.15
C VAL A 183 12.06 19.59 6.80
N ASP A 184 13.33 19.92 6.68
CA ASP A 184 13.95 20.39 5.44
C ASP A 184 15.17 19.54 5.08
N TYR A 185 15.61 19.64 3.82
CA TYR A 185 16.85 19.02 3.34
C TYR A 185 17.81 20.07 2.87
N GLN A 186 18.89 20.26 3.63
CA GLN A 186 19.91 21.27 3.37
C GLN A 186 21.31 20.69 3.59
N ASN A 187 22.26 21.08 2.76
CA ASN A 187 23.68 20.69 2.88
C ASN A 187 23.93 19.16 2.98
N GLY A 188 23.07 18.36 2.35
CA GLY A 188 23.22 16.90 2.34
C GLY A 188 22.54 16.17 3.52
N GLU A 189 21.85 16.88 4.41
CA GLU A 189 21.22 16.32 5.61
C GLU A 189 19.79 16.79 5.80
N LEU A 190 18.97 15.95 6.43
CA LEU A 190 17.66 16.35 6.92
C LEU A 190 17.81 17.14 8.23
N THR A 191 17.15 18.26 8.30
CA THR A 191 17.12 19.14 9.47
C THR A 191 15.69 19.36 9.93
N VAL A 192 15.50 19.67 11.22
CA VAL A 192 14.17 20.04 11.78
C VAL A 192 14.29 21.41 12.40
N THR A 193 13.41 22.28 11.99
CA THR A 193 13.29 23.63 12.57
C THR A 193 11.92 23.76 13.24
N PRO A 194 11.86 23.98 14.57
CA PRO A 194 10.64 24.33 15.25
C PRO A 194 10.19 25.74 14.85
N VAL A 195 8.94 25.88 14.44
CA VAL A 195 8.30 27.15 14.10
C VAL A 195 7.10 27.33 15.02
N SER A 196 7.14 28.34 15.88
CA SER A 196 5.99 28.66 16.74
C SER A 196 4.90 29.26 15.87
N VAL A 197 3.74 28.64 15.84
CA VAL A 197 2.54 29.25 15.25
C VAL A 197 1.94 30.17 16.31
N VAL A 198 2.31 31.44 16.25
CA VAL A 198 1.61 32.46 17.07
C VAL A 198 0.20 32.54 16.49
N SER A 199 -0.79 32.06 17.22
CA SER A 199 -2.19 32.33 16.92
C SER A 199 -2.44 33.85 17.19
N GLU A 200 -2.69 34.60 16.11
CA GLU A 200 -3.29 35.93 16.19
C GLU A 200 -4.72 35.84 16.70
#